data_ab4d90342c5de73acfd74b1ca4c2b450
#
_entry.id   ab4d90342c5de73acfd74b1ca4c2b450
#
_cell.length_a   1.000
_cell.length_b   1.000
_cell.length_c   1.000
_cell.angle_alpha   90.00
_cell.angle_beta   90.00
_cell.angle_gamma   90.00
#
_symmetry.space_group_name_H-M   'P 1'
#
loop_
_entity.id
_entity.type
_entity.pdbx_description
1 polymer ?
#
loop_
_entity_poly.entity_id
_entity_poly.type
_entity_poly.pdbx_seq_one_letter_code
_entity_poly.pdbx_strand_id
1 'polypeptide(L)'
;MPDPLPALFEKAISEAYTLNGWTDISTSEDGNVSIFDMADFVRVFKRVISRSSYSNEVKGNMMSGGAFRLQSLIERCPRTFDTIHSTSVEDLLNGCVVLEMGSLEPEQKSLVSALTLISILAYLKSTRQSDHRLRNIVLIDEAHALLDQGEGATQEEKALNSTMTQLMINIITEIRAYGVGVIFSDQSPSRVGGRMLDNVDNIISFRLSGEEAEMLREHIGADTNLRDVLPLMSAGELVLKNRFLRSALPTRMDYLPENERMKHVSDEHIVKTHSKYLTAHAKDYCPFAFCEKAGCNHCSAAVREEANMFAEQIFAERQLKLSTPEEVAAHIIRIPSALSFRINTENAAMFRKKCSCIAVHLLRKCSMENGISFGEQTVKKLLTDMNNHGKEGNGNE
;
A
#
# COMPACT_ATOMS: atom_id res chain seq x y z
N MET A 1 -2.85 -0.89 31.26
CA MET A 1 -2.98 0.42 30.59
C MET A 1 -3.28 0.14 29.16
N PRO A 2 -4.11 0.92 28.48
CA PRO A 2 -4.31 0.75 27.05
C PRO A 2 -2.97 0.94 26.32
N ASP A 3 -2.76 0.18 25.23
CA ASP A 3 -1.57 0.30 24.40
C ASP A 3 -1.46 1.73 23.83
N PRO A 4 -0.39 2.48 24.09
CA PRO A 4 -0.23 3.85 23.63
C PRO A 4 0.13 3.95 22.14
N LEU A 5 0.45 2.84 21.48
CA LEU A 5 0.89 2.81 20.09
C LEU A 5 -0.15 3.38 19.11
N PRO A 6 -1.46 3.03 19.19
CA PRO A 6 -2.47 3.59 18.30
C PRO A 6 -2.57 5.12 18.39
N ALA A 7 -2.54 5.69 19.59
CA ALA A 7 -2.64 7.15 19.77
C ALA A 7 -1.41 7.89 19.23
N LEU A 8 -0.22 7.33 19.35
CA LEU A 8 0.99 7.89 18.76
C LEU A 8 1.01 7.73 17.24
N PHE A 9 0.44 6.66 16.72
CA PHE A 9 0.30 6.45 15.29
C PHE A 9 -0.65 7.50 14.67
N GLU A 10 -1.81 7.73 15.29
CA GLU A 10 -2.77 8.76 14.88
C GLU A 10 -2.15 10.16 14.91
N LYS A 11 -1.41 10.47 15.98
CA LYS A 11 -0.66 11.72 16.10
C LYS A 11 0.39 11.86 15.00
N ALA A 12 1.09 10.79 14.66
CA ALA A 12 2.09 10.80 13.60
C ALA A 12 1.47 11.01 12.21
N ILE A 13 0.30 10.42 11.96
CA ILE A 13 -0.47 10.68 10.72
C ILE A 13 -0.79 12.17 10.62
N SER A 14 -1.40 12.75 11.66
CA SER A 14 -1.75 14.17 11.68
C SER A 14 -0.52 15.07 11.48
N GLU A 15 0.60 14.78 12.16
CA GLU A 15 1.84 15.53 12.02
C GLU A 15 2.44 15.38 10.61
N ALA A 16 2.37 14.20 9.98
CA ALA A 16 2.83 13.98 8.62
C ALA A 16 2.04 14.78 7.60
N TYR A 17 0.73 14.84 7.72
CA TYR A 17 -0.13 15.69 6.88
C TYR A 17 0.22 17.18 7.07
N THR A 18 0.32 17.65 8.32
CA THR A 18 0.67 19.03 8.63
C THR A 18 2.01 19.45 8.05
N LEU A 19 3.04 18.59 8.15
CA LEU A 19 4.37 18.86 7.57
C LEU A 19 4.36 18.95 6.04
N ASN A 20 3.38 18.33 5.40
CA ASN A 20 3.19 18.39 3.97
C ASN A 20 2.18 19.45 3.52
N GLY A 21 1.87 20.41 4.41
CA GLY A 21 1.06 21.59 4.11
C GLY A 21 -0.45 21.39 4.22
N TRP A 22 -0.89 20.19 4.65
CA TRP A 22 -2.31 19.89 4.82
C TRP A 22 -2.87 20.51 6.10
N THR A 23 -4.08 21.02 6.02
CA THR A 23 -4.90 21.52 7.12
C THR A 23 -6.28 20.87 7.04
N ASP A 24 -7.12 21.05 8.04
CA ASP A 24 -8.47 20.47 8.08
C ASP A 24 -9.39 20.95 6.91
N ILE A 25 -9.01 22.02 6.23
CA ILE A 25 -9.76 22.60 5.10
C ILE A 25 -9.06 22.42 3.75
N SER A 26 -7.88 21.82 3.72
CA SER A 26 -7.11 21.62 2.49
C SER A 26 -7.73 20.57 1.59
N THR A 27 -7.61 20.79 0.28
CA THR A 27 -8.00 19.85 -0.78
C THR A 27 -6.77 19.39 -1.56
N SER A 28 -6.89 18.30 -2.30
CA SER A 28 -5.80 17.80 -3.17
C SER A 28 -5.45 18.76 -4.33
N GLU A 29 -6.28 19.76 -4.60
CA GLU A 29 -6.07 20.78 -5.64
C GLU A 29 -5.27 21.98 -5.13
N ASP A 30 -5.06 22.08 -3.81
CA ASP A 30 -4.33 23.19 -3.21
C ASP A 30 -2.83 23.09 -3.55
N GLY A 31 -2.29 24.07 -4.25
CA GLY A 31 -0.89 24.05 -4.73
C GLY A 31 0.19 24.10 -3.65
N ASN A 32 -0.17 24.23 -2.38
CA ASN A 32 0.73 24.24 -1.22
C ASN A 32 0.72 22.93 -0.43
N VAL A 33 -0.13 21.96 -0.78
CA VAL A 33 -0.15 20.64 -0.18
C VAL A 33 0.66 19.64 -1.00
N SER A 34 1.13 18.59 -0.36
CA SER A 34 1.77 17.47 -1.06
C SER A 34 1.44 16.14 -0.41
N ILE A 35 1.51 15.10 -1.22
CA ILE A 35 1.45 13.73 -0.76
C ILE A 35 2.82 13.36 -0.19
N PHE A 36 2.86 12.49 0.79
CA PHE A 36 4.07 11.91 1.37
C PHE A 36 4.06 10.39 1.20
N ASP A 37 5.23 9.79 1.16
CA ASP A 37 5.38 8.35 1.05
C ASP A 37 5.47 7.68 2.44
N MET A 38 5.51 6.35 2.46
CA MET A 38 5.56 5.58 3.71
C MET A 38 6.88 5.80 4.45
N ALA A 39 7.99 6.01 3.76
CA ALA A 39 9.27 6.30 4.40
C ALA A 39 9.23 7.63 5.15
N ASP A 40 8.57 8.63 4.59
CA ASP A 40 8.34 9.92 5.24
C ASP A 40 7.48 9.75 6.49
N PHE A 41 6.40 8.99 6.39
CA PHE A 41 5.57 8.66 7.55
C PHE A 41 6.35 7.96 8.66
N VAL A 42 7.14 6.94 8.34
CA VAL A 42 7.96 6.22 9.34
C VAL A 42 8.92 7.15 10.06
N ARG A 43 9.53 8.11 9.36
CA ARG A 43 10.40 9.12 9.98
C ARG A 43 9.64 10.00 10.96
N VAL A 44 8.46 10.49 10.58
CA VAL A 44 7.59 11.28 11.47
C VAL A 44 7.19 10.45 12.67
N PHE A 45 6.79 9.20 12.49
CA PHE A 45 6.37 8.30 13.56
C PHE A 45 7.50 8.06 14.59
N LYS A 46 8.72 7.77 14.12
CA LYS A 46 9.91 7.65 14.99
C LYS A 46 10.14 8.94 15.80
N ARG A 47 9.98 10.10 15.18
CA ARG A 47 10.11 11.40 15.85
C ARG A 47 9.02 11.60 16.92
N VAL A 48 7.77 11.27 16.62
CA VAL A 48 6.65 11.36 17.58
C VAL A 48 6.89 10.46 18.78
N ILE A 49 7.32 9.21 18.56
CA ILE A 49 7.70 8.30 19.66
C ILE A 49 8.82 8.90 20.50
N SER A 50 9.88 9.40 19.87
CA SER A 50 11.06 9.96 20.58
C SER A 50 10.70 11.17 21.44
N ARG A 51 9.78 12.02 20.98
CA ARG A 51 9.30 13.23 21.68
C ARG A 51 8.21 12.96 22.74
N SER A 52 7.68 11.74 22.79
CA SER A 52 6.65 11.38 23.78
C SER A 52 7.20 11.42 25.22
N SER A 53 6.32 11.54 26.19
CA SER A 53 6.68 11.56 27.63
C SER A 53 6.85 10.17 28.24
N TYR A 54 6.77 9.10 27.44
CA TYR A 54 6.94 7.73 27.93
C TYR A 54 8.38 7.42 28.33
N SER A 55 8.55 6.41 29.19
CA SER A 55 9.88 5.93 29.57
C SER A 55 10.66 5.38 28.38
N ASN A 56 11.99 5.33 28.47
CA ASN A 56 12.85 4.83 27.40
C ASN A 56 12.54 3.37 27.02
N GLU A 57 12.17 2.55 27.99
CA GLU A 57 11.76 1.16 27.77
C GLU A 57 10.49 1.09 26.91
N VAL A 58 9.46 1.86 27.28
CA VAL A 58 8.20 1.93 26.53
C VAL A 58 8.44 2.48 25.12
N LYS A 59 9.27 3.53 24.95
CA LYS A 59 9.68 4.04 23.63
C LYS A 59 10.40 2.97 22.81
N GLY A 60 11.29 2.19 23.42
CA GLY A 60 12.00 1.09 22.76
C GLY A 60 11.03 0.03 22.23
N ASN A 61 10.05 -0.36 23.04
CA ASN A 61 9.02 -1.32 22.64
C ASN A 61 8.15 -0.79 21.48
N MET A 62 7.77 0.49 21.51
CA MET A 62 7.02 1.11 20.42
C MET A 62 7.84 1.24 19.14
N MET A 63 9.13 1.55 19.25
CA MET A 63 10.03 1.58 18.08
C MET A 63 10.12 0.20 17.44
N SER A 64 10.37 -0.86 18.22
CA SER A 64 10.48 -2.22 17.69
C SER A 64 9.15 -2.80 17.24
N GLY A 65 8.07 -2.59 17.99
CA GLY A 65 6.74 -3.12 17.67
C GLY A 65 6.01 -2.37 16.53
N GLY A 66 6.32 -1.10 16.33
CA GLY A 66 5.64 -0.25 15.34
C GLY A 66 6.56 0.22 14.21
N ALA A 67 7.47 1.16 14.51
CA ALA A 67 8.24 1.84 13.47
C ALA A 67 9.17 0.92 12.67
N PHE A 68 9.82 -0.05 13.32
CA PHE A 68 10.67 -1.02 12.62
C PHE A 68 9.88 -2.02 11.77
N ARG A 69 8.67 -2.41 12.19
CA ARG A 69 7.81 -3.26 11.35
C ARG A 69 7.41 -2.54 10.06
N LEU A 70 6.99 -1.28 10.16
CA LEU A 70 6.70 -0.46 8.97
C LEU A 70 7.92 -0.26 8.09
N GLN A 71 9.09 0.00 8.69
CA GLN A 71 10.34 0.12 7.94
C GLN A 71 10.68 -1.19 7.20
N SER A 72 10.49 -2.35 7.83
CA SER A 72 10.71 -3.65 7.20
C SER A 72 9.82 -3.88 5.98
N LEU A 73 8.57 -3.39 5.99
CA LEU A 73 7.70 -3.45 4.80
C LEU A 73 8.29 -2.65 3.64
N ILE A 74 8.79 -1.45 3.91
CA ILE A 74 9.41 -0.58 2.90
C ILE A 74 10.67 -1.23 2.33
N GLU A 75 11.53 -1.77 3.18
CA GLU A 75 12.80 -2.38 2.78
C GLU A 75 12.61 -3.65 1.93
N ARG A 76 11.61 -4.46 2.27
CA ARG A 76 11.30 -5.70 1.53
C ARG A 76 10.59 -5.45 0.20
N CYS A 77 9.67 -4.49 0.16
CA CYS A 77 8.84 -4.21 -1.00
C CYS A 77 8.73 -2.69 -1.26
N PRO A 78 9.86 -2.00 -1.56
CA PRO A 78 9.88 -0.54 -1.68
C PRO A 78 8.97 -0.01 -2.78
N ARG A 79 8.80 -0.75 -3.88
CA ARG A 79 7.92 -0.34 -4.99
C ARG A 79 6.43 -0.46 -4.67
N THR A 80 6.08 -1.24 -3.66
CA THR A 80 4.69 -1.47 -3.27
C THR A 80 4.27 -0.50 -2.16
N PHE A 81 5.14 -0.28 -1.17
CA PHE A 81 4.79 0.46 0.04
C PHE A 81 5.43 1.84 0.14
N ASP A 82 6.47 2.14 -0.64
CA ASP A 82 7.16 3.44 -0.64
C ASP A 82 6.94 4.19 -1.96
N THR A 83 5.70 4.51 -2.25
CA THR A 83 5.29 5.24 -3.46
C THR A 83 4.17 6.24 -3.14
N ILE A 84 4.19 7.37 -3.83
CA ILE A 84 3.10 8.36 -3.79
C ILE A 84 2.08 8.15 -4.90
N HIS A 85 2.43 7.39 -5.93
CA HIS A 85 1.53 7.05 -7.01
C HIS A 85 1.06 5.61 -6.84
N SER A 86 -0.22 5.45 -6.59
CA SER A 86 -0.90 4.16 -6.58
C SER A 86 -1.83 4.06 -7.79
N THR A 87 -2.18 2.85 -8.15
CA THR A 87 -3.30 2.62 -9.08
C THR A 87 -4.54 3.28 -8.47
N SER A 88 -5.24 4.12 -9.24
CA SER A 88 -6.43 4.77 -8.74
C SER A 88 -7.52 3.74 -8.44
N VAL A 89 -8.34 3.99 -7.44
CA VAL A 89 -9.47 3.10 -7.12
C VAL A 89 -10.47 3.07 -8.28
N GLU A 90 -10.58 4.16 -9.01
CA GLU A 90 -11.39 4.24 -10.22
C GLU A 90 -10.91 3.24 -11.28
N ASP A 91 -9.60 3.15 -11.54
CA ASP A 91 -9.02 2.18 -12.47
C ASP A 91 -9.23 0.74 -11.99
N LEU A 92 -9.14 0.48 -10.67
CA LEU A 92 -9.45 -0.83 -10.10
C LEU A 92 -10.90 -1.26 -10.34
N LEU A 93 -11.84 -0.31 -10.37
CA LEU A 93 -13.26 -0.57 -10.53
C LEU A 93 -13.74 -0.52 -12.00
N ASN A 94 -12.96 0.05 -12.91
CA ASN A 94 -13.33 0.26 -14.31
C ASN A 94 -12.72 -0.79 -15.26
N GLY A 95 -12.69 -2.05 -14.87
CA GLY A 95 -12.20 -3.09 -15.75
C GLY A 95 -12.08 -4.45 -15.09
N CYS A 96 -11.36 -5.35 -15.74
CA CYS A 96 -10.94 -6.61 -15.15
C CYS A 96 -9.49 -6.45 -14.67
N VAL A 97 -9.31 -6.34 -13.36
CA VAL A 97 -8.01 -6.13 -12.72
C VAL A 97 -7.66 -7.32 -11.86
N VAL A 98 -6.43 -7.79 -11.96
CA VAL A 98 -5.89 -8.87 -11.12
C VAL A 98 -4.75 -8.30 -10.28
N LEU A 99 -4.86 -8.43 -8.95
CA LEU A 99 -3.80 -8.10 -8.01
C LEU A 99 -3.01 -9.37 -7.70
N GLU A 100 -1.85 -9.51 -8.33
CA GLU A 100 -0.96 -10.65 -8.08
C GLU A 100 -0.14 -10.42 -6.82
N MET A 101 -0.43 -11.17 -5.76
CA MET A 101 0.24 -11.04 -4.47
C MET A 101 1.13 -12.24 -4.12
N GLY A 102 1.46 -13.09 -5.12
CA GLY A 102 2.22 -14.33 -4.90
C GLY A 102 3.60 -14.11 -4.26
N SER A 103 4.25 -12.98 -4.53
CA SER A 103 5.57 -12.62 -3.99
C SER A 103 5.55 -11.99 -2.59
N LEU A 104 4.36 -11.68 -2.06
CA LEU A 104 4.21 -11.07 -0.73
C LEU A 104 4.10 -12.13 0.36
N GLU A 105 4.64 -11.82 1.53
CA GLU A 105 4.43 -12.62 2.74
C GLU A 105 2.97 -12.55 3.22
N PRO A 106 2.45 -13.54 3.97
CA PRO A 106 1.04 -13.57 4.40
C PRO A 106 0.55 -12.29 5.08
N GLU A 107 1.34 -11.72 5.99
CA GLU A 107 1.01 -10.45 6.68
C GLU A 107 0.90 -9.28 5.70
N GLN A 108 1.78 -9.24 4.68
CA GLN A 108 1.76 -8.22 3.65
C GLN A 108 0.55 -8.36 2.72
N LYS A 109 0.18 -9.59 2.35
CA LYS A 109 -1.02 -9.89 1.56
C LYS A 109 -2.27 -9.39 2.29
N SER A 110 -2.39 -9.71 3.58
CA SER A 110 -3.49 -9.27 4.42
C SER A 110 -3.57 -7.74 4.49
N LEU A 111 -2.44 -7.06 4.71
CA LEU A 111 -2.38 -5.60 4.75
C LEU A 111 -2.78 -4.95 3.42
N VAL A 112 -2.22 -5.40 2.30
CA VAL A 112 -2.55 -4.86 0.96
C VAL A 112 -4.03 -5.06 0.64
N SER A 113 -4.56 -6.23 0.91
CA SER A 113 -5.97 -6.53 0.67
C SER A 113 -6.89 -5.68 1.54
N ALA A 114 -6.57 -5.53 2.83
CA ALA A 114 -7.32 -4.68 3.74
C ALA A 114 -7.32 -3.22 3.29
N LEU A 115 -6.15 -2.66 2.97
CA LEU A 115 -6.02 -1.29 2.48
C LEU A 115 -6.77 -1.09 1.15
N THR A 116 -6.71 -2.06 0.25
CA THR A 116 -7.44 -2.01 -1.02
C THR A 116 -8.95 -1.97 -0.79
N LEU A 117 -9.50 -2.85 0.06
CA LEU A 117 -10.92 -2.86 0.38
C LEU A 117 -11.38 -1.59 1.10
N ILE A 118 -10.59 -1.06 2.03
CA ILE A 118 -10.86 0.21 2.72
C ILE A 118 -10.88 1.36 1.70
N SER A 119 -9.90 1.41 0.79
CA SER A 119 -9.82 2.45 -0.24
C SER A 119 -11.01 2.39 -1.20
N ILE A 120 -11.41 1.18 -1.62
CA ILE A 120 -12.60 0.97 -2.44
C ILE A 120 -13.84 1.47 -1.71
N LEU A 121 -14.03 1.11 -0.44
CA LEU A 121 -15.18 1.56 0.34
C LEU A 121 -15.21 3.09 0.49
N ALA A 122 -14.08 3.72 0.81
CA ALA A 122 -13.96 5.16 0.94
C ALA A 122 -14.31 5.89 -0.37
N TYR A 123 -13.76 5.41 -1.49
CA TYR A 123 -14.06 5.94 -2.82
C TYR A 123 -15.55 5.80 -3.17
N LEU A 124 -16.14 4.63 -2.93
CA LEU A 124 -17.55 4.39 -3.23
C LEU A 124 -18.48 5.26 -2.40
N LYS A 125 -18.15 5.48 -1.12
CA LYS A 125 -18.90 6.40 -0.24
C LYS A 125 -18.88 7.85 -0.77
N SER A 126 -17.80 8.29 -1.37
CA SER A 126 -17.67 9.64 -1.91
C SER A 126 -18.29 9.83 -3.29
N THR A 127 -18.39 8.75 -4.09
CA THR A 127 -18.76 8.84 -5.51
C THR A 127 -20.09 8.19 -5.87
N ARG A 128 -20.65 7.33 -5.02
CA ARG A 128 -21.88 6.57 -5.33
C ARG A 128 -22.96 6.74 -4.28
N GLN A 129 -24.19 6.72 -4.75
CA GLN A 129 -25.34 6.54 -3.87
C GLN A 129 -25.57 5.06 -3.57
N SER A 130 -26.07 4.75 -2.37
CA SER A 130 -26.43 3.41 -1.95
C SER A 130 -27.75 3.00 -2.63
N ASP A 131 -27.66 2.28 -3.75
CA ASP A 131 -28.82 1.79 -4.51
C ASP A 131 -28.87 0.26 -4.67
N HIS A 132 -27.92 -0.45 -4.07
CA HIS A 132 -27.78 -1.91 -4.08
C HIS A 132 -27.72 -2.56 -5.48
N ARG A 133 -27.51 -1.80 -6.53
CA ARG A 133 -27.39 -2.32 -7.89
C ARG A 133 -25.97 -2.85 -8.12
N LEU A 134 -25.85 -4.16 -8.40
CA LEU A 134 -24.55 -4.78 -8.69
C LEU A 134 -23.86 -4.12 -9.88
N ARG A 135 -22.64 -3.64 -9.66
CA ARG A 135 -21.78 -2.97 -10.66
C ARG A 135 -20.40 -3.60 -10.77
N ASN A 136 -19.86 -4.04 -9.64
CA ASN A 136 -18.52 -4.62 -9.57
C ASN A 136 -18.56 -5.92 -8.77
N ILE A 137 -17.61 -6.80 -9.06
CA ILE A 137 -17.37 -8.02 -8.30
C ILE A 137 -15.90 -8.02 -7.88
N VAL A 138 -15.66 -8.23 -6.59
CA VAL A 138 -14.33 -8.47 -6.03
C VAL A 138 -14.24 -9.96 -5.71
N LEU A 139 -13.29 -10.64 -6.35
CA LEU A 139 -12.99 -12.04 -6.06
C LEU A 139 -11.73 -12.10 -5.22
N ILE A 140 -11.79 -12.79 -4.09
CA ILE A 140 -10.68 -12.99 -3.16
C ILE A 140 -10.38 -14.48 -3.11
N ASP A 141 -9.26 -14.85 -3.69
CA ASP A 141 -8.78 -16.22 -3.65
C ASP A 141 -7.94 -16.46 -2.38
N GLU A 142 -8.00 -17.67 -1.84
CA GLU A 142 -7.39 -18.02 -0.55
C GLU A 142 -7.78 -17.03 0.57
N ALA A 143 -9.10 -16.87 0.75
CA ALA A 143 -9.67 -15.88 1.67
C ALA A 143 -9.18 -16.04 3.12
N HIS A 144 -8.75 -17.24 3.52
CA HIS A 144 -8.12 -17.47 4.81
C HIS A 144 -6.89 -16.57 5.04
N ALA A 145 -6.16 -16.18 4.01
CA ALA A 145 -5.02 -15.28 4.15
C ALA A 145 -5.41 -13.90 4.73
N LEU A 146 -6.68 -13.50 4.59
CA LEU A 146 -7.24 -12.28 5.19
C LEU A 146 -7.88 -12.50 6.57
N LEU A 147 -8.31 -13.73 6.84
CA LEU A 147 -9.22 -14.05 7.94
C LEU A 147 -8.61 -15.02 8.94
N ASP A 148 -7.41 -15.56 8.65
CA ASP A 148 -6.77 -16.60 9.43
C ASP A 148 -6.51 -16.16 10.87
N GLN A 149 -7.01 -16.93 11.80
CA GLN A 149 -6.83 -16.71 13.23
C GLN A 149 -5.56 -17.34 13.80
N GLY A 150 -4.73 -17.98 12.96
CA GLY A 150 -3.47 -18.63 13.30
C GLY A 150 -3.62 -19.76 14.33
N GLU A 151 -3.40 -20.99 13.93
CA GLU A 151 -3.27 -22.09 14.90
C GLU A 151 -2.03 -21.85 15.77
N GLY A 152 -2.22 -21.76 17.09
CA GLY A 152 -1.13 -21.52 18.03
C GLY A 152 -0.87 -20.05 18.41
N ALA A 153 -1.66 -19.11 17.90
CA ALA A 153 -1.57 -17.70 18.27
C ALA A 153 -1.81 -17.45 19.77
N THR A 154 -1.08 -16.49 20.31
CA THR A 154 -1.30 -15.99 21.68
C THR A 154 -2.71 -15.41 21.85
N GLN A 155 -3.16 -15.22 23.09
CA GLN A 155 -4.47 -14.59 23.34
C GLN A 155 -4.57 -13.18 22.75
N GLU A 156 -3.48 -12.42 22.75
CA GLU A 156 -3.41 -11.07 22.19
C GLU A 156 -3.50 -11.08 20.68
N GLU A 157 -2.80 -12.00 20.01
CA GLU A 157 -2.89 -12.20 18.56
C GLU A 157 -4.28 -12.66 18.13
N LYS A 158 -4.92 -13.56 18.89
CA LYS A 158 -6.32 -13.96 18.65
C LYS A 158 -7.30 -12.80 18.76
N ALA A 159 -7.11 -11.92 19.74
CA ALA A 159 -7.94 -10.73 19.91
C ALA A 159 -7.77 -9.74 18.76
N LEU A 160 -6.53 -9.52 18.31
CA LEU A 160 -6.22 -8.65 17.16
C LEU A 160 -6.82 -9.21 15.88
N ASN A 161 -6.61 -10.49 15.59
CA ASN A 161 -7.14 -11.16 14.41
C ASN A 161 -8.68 -11.16 14.41
N SER A 162 -9.31 -11.35 15.57
CA SER A 162 -10.78 -11.24 15.69
C SER A 162 -11.26 -9.82 15.36
N THR A 163 -10.53 -8.79 15.76
CA THR A 163 -10.85 -7.39 15.43
C THR A 163 -10.69 -7.12 13.94
N MET A 164 -9.61 -7.60 13.33
CA MET A 164 -9.38 -7.50 11.88
C MET A 164 -10.45 -8.23 11.07
N THR A 165 -10.79 -9.45 11.47
CA THR A 165 -11.88 -10.22 10.85
C THR A 165 -13.21 -9.47 10.92
N GLN A 166 -13.54 -8.89 12.09
CA GLN A 166 -14.77 -8.10 12.25
C GLN A 166 -14.74 -6.84 11.37
N LEU A 167 -13.61 -6.16 11.26
CA LEU A 167 -13.45 -5.02 10.37
C LEU A 167 -13.69 -5.43 8.91
N MET A 168 -13.12 -6.54 8.46
CA MET A 168 -13.32 -7.06 7.10
C MET A 168 -14.79 -7.39 6.83
N ILE A 169 -15.46 -8.08 7.76
CA ILE A 169 -16.90 -8.38 7.65
C ILE A 169 -17.71 -7.07 7.51
N ASN A 170 -17.39 -6.06 8.32
CA ASN A 170 -18.09 -4.78 8.26
C ASN A 170 -17.87 -4.09 6.89
N ILE A 171 -16.64 -4.06 6.40
CA ILE A 171 -16.32 -3.47 5.09
C ILE A 171 -17.07 -4.20 3.98
N ILE A 172 -17.05 -5.52 3.97
CA ILE A 172 -17.70 -6.37 2.95
C ILE A 172 -19.21 -6.18 2.98
N THR A 173 -19.79 -6.07 4.17
CA THR A 173 -21.23 -5.82 4.34
C THR A 173 -21.60 -4.45 3.83
N GLU A 174 -20.79 -3.43 4.13
CA GLU A 174 -21.07 -2.06 3.76
C GLU A 174 -20.85 -1.81 2.25
N ILE A 175 -19.80 -2.36 1.64
CA ILE A 175 -19.47 -2.19 0.22
C ILE A 175 -20.58 -2.72 -0.69
N ARG A 176 -21.34 -3.71 -0.22
CA ARG A 176 -22.50 -4.28 -0.91
C ARG A 176 -23.59 -3.26 -1.17
N ALA A 177 -23.79 -2.30 -0.26
CA ALA A 177 -24.77 -1.23 -0.42
C ALA A 177 -24.44 -0.32 -1.63
N TYR A 178 -23.17 -0.23 -2.00
CA TYR A 178 -22.69 0.54 -3.14
C TYR A 178 -22.55 -0.28 -4.44
N GLY A 179 -23.12 -1.49 -4.46
CA GLY A 179 -23.19 -2.32 -5.66
C GLY A 179 -21.94 -3.14 -5.93
N VAL A 180 -21.17 -3.51 -4.91
CA VAL A 180 -20.04 -4.44 -5.04
C VAL A 180 -20.42 -5.79 -4.45
N GLY A 181 -20.40 -6.83 -5.29
CA GLY A 181 -20.48 -8.22 -4.85
C GLY A 181 -19.10 -8.73 -4.45
N VAL A 182 -18.99 -9.54 -3.41
CA VAL A 182 -17.74 -10.17 -3.02
C VAL A 182 -17.87 -11.68 -3.13
N ILE A 183 -16.88 -12.30 -3.75
CA ILE A 183 -16.74 -13.75 -3.88
C ILE A 183 -15.48 -14.18 -3.14
N PHE A 184 -15.63 -15.09 -2.20
CA PHE A 184 -14.52 -15.74 -1.51
C PHE A 184 -14.30 -17.13 -2.10
N SER A 185 -13.06 -17.46 -2.41
CA SER A 185 -12.61 -18.80 -2.75
C SER A 185 -11.67 -19.30 -1.66
N ASP A 186 -11.92 -20.47 -1.14
CA ASP A 186 -11.05 -21.09 -0.14
C ASP A 186 -11.18 -22.63 -0.20
N GLN A 187 -10.16 -23.31 0.32
CA GLN A 187 -10.12 -24.77 0.38
C GLN A 187 -10.69 -25.31 1.69
N SER A 188 -10.80 -24.46 2.74
CA SER A 188 -11.16 -24.89 4.09
C SER A 188 -12.14 -23.90 4.75
N PRO A 189 -13.41 -24.26 4.88
CA PRO A 189 -14.40 -23.48 5.64
C PRO A 189 -13.95 -23.11 7.06
N SER A 190 -13.23 -24.00 7.75
CA SER A 190 -12.74 -23.75 9.10
C SER A 190 -11.76 -22.57 9.19
N ARG A 191 -10.94 -22.38 8.17
CA ARG A 191 -9.97 -21.27 8.08
C ARG A 191 -10.64 -19.94 7.76
N VAL A 192 -11.69 -19.95 6.97
CA VAL A 192 -12.51 -18.75 6.69
C VAL A 192 -13.27 -18.29 7.93
N GLY A 193 -13.70 -19.23 8.76
CA GLY A 193 -14.37 -19.00 10.02
C GLY A 193 -15.88 -18.79 9.93
N GLY A 194 -16.59 -19.29 10.93
CA GLY A 194 -18.04 -19.32 10.96
C GLY A 194 -18.70 -17.95 10.81
N ARG A 195 -18.14 -16.90 11.43
CA ARG A 195 -18.69 -15.53 11.32
C ARG A 195 -18.75 -15.03 9.87
N MET A 196 -17.80 -15.41 9.03
CA MET A 196 -17.85 -15.04 7.62
C MET A 196 -18.88 -15.87 6.88
N LEU A 197 -18.94 -17.18 7.13
CA LEU A 197 -19.93 -18.08 6.53
C LEU A 197 -21.37 -17.64 6.83
N ASP A 198 -21.63 -17.13 8.03
CA ASP A 198 -22.94 -16.59 8.43
C ASP A 198 -23.38 -15.35 7.62
N ASN A 199 -22.43 -14.65 7.01
CA ASN A 199 -22.68 -13.45 6.20
C ASN A 199 -22.72 -13.70 4.68
N VAL A 200 -22.61 -14.95 4.25
CA VAL A 200 -22.61 -15.34 2.83
C VAL A 200 -23.98 -15.82 2.40
N ASP A 201 -24.54 -15.17 1.38
CA ASP A 201 -25.87 -15.54 0.82
C ASP A 201 -25.81 -16.76 -0.10
N ASN A 202 -24.69 -16.99 -0.79
CA ASN A 202 -24.55 -18.06 -1.78
C ASN A 202 -23.31 -18.89 -1.47
N ILE A 203 -23.45 -20.18 -1.39
CA ILE A 203 -22.37 -21.12 -1.11
C ILE A 203 -22.32 -22.17 -2.22
N ILE A 204 -21.14 -22.31 -2.81
CA ILE A 204 -20.80 -23.35 -3.78
C ILE A 204 -19.70 -24.18 -3.15
N SER A 205 -19.99 -25.41 -2.80
CA SER A 205 -19.00 -26.31 -2.18
C SER A 205 -18.72 -27.49 -3.09
N PHE A 206 -17.47 -27.64 -3.45
CA PHE A 206 -16.93 -28.84 -4.06
C PHE A 206 -16.60 -29.88 -2.97
N ARG A 207 -15.88 -30.93 -3.33
CA ARG A 207 -15.46 -31.97 -2.40
C ARG A 207 -14.71 -31.39 -1.20
N LEU A 208 -15.15 -31.76 0.00
CA LEU A 208 -14.53 -31.41 1.28
C LEU A 208 -14.27 -32.67 2.13
N SER A 209 -13.39 -32.56 3.14
CA SER A 209 -13.28 -33.59 4.17
C SER A 209 -14.56 -33.66 5.02
N GLY A 210 -14.79 -34.77 5.74
CA GLY A 210 -15.98 -34.91 6.56
C GLY A 210 -16.07 -33.88 7.70
N GLU A 211 -14.94 -33.43 8.24
CA GLU A 211 -14.89 -32.42 9.30
C GLU A 211 -15.23 -31.03 8.76
N GLU A 212 -14.67 -30.65 7.62
CA GLU A 212 -14.98 -29.39 6.94
C GLU A 212 -16.42 -29.35 6.42
N ALA A 213 -16.93 -30.49 5.95
CA ALA A 213 -18.30 -30.61 5.53
C ALA A 213 -19.30 -30.45 6.70
N GLU A 214 -18.96 -30.95 7.90
CA GLU A 214 -19.78 -30.79 9.10
C GLU A 214 -19.80 -29.32 9.55
N MET A 215 -18.66 -28.66 9.56
CA MET A 215 -18.59 -27.23 9.87
C MET A 215 -19.45 -26.41 8.90
N LEU A 216 -19.34 -26.66 7.60
CA LEU A 216 -20.16 -25.99 6.60
C LEU A 216 -21.65 -26.23 6.85
N ARG A 217 -22.06 -27.46 7.19
CA ARG A 217 -23.44 -27.80 7.49
C ARG A 217 -24.01 -27.00 8.65
N GLU A 218 -23.25 -26.81 9.71
CA GLU A 218 -23.68 -26.05 10.90
C GLU A 218 -24.01 -24.59 10.55
N HIS A 219 -23.25 -23.95 9.67
CA HIS A 219 -23.44 -22.54 9.29
C HIS A 219 -24.51 -22.33 8.21
N ILE A 220 -24.72 -23.29 7.31
CA ILE A 220 -25.71 -23.12 6.23
C ILE A 220 -27.10 -23.66 6.57
N GLY A 221 -27.29 -24.25 7.76
CA GLY A 221 -28.58 -24.77 8.22
C GLY A 221 -29.15 -25.83 7.27
N ALA A 222 -28.33 -26.71 6.74
CA ALA A 222 -28.79 -27.71 5.77
C ALA A 222 -29.34 -28.95 6.46
N ASP A 223 -30.54 -29.37 6.05
CA ASP A 223 -31.12 -30.66 6.45
C ASP A 223 -30.41 -31.86 5.80
N THR A 224 -29.58 -31.58 4.78
CA THR A 224 -28.87 -32.63 4.04
C THR A 224 -27.63 -33.06 4.83
N ASN A 225 -27.36 -34.36 4.84
CA ASN A 225 -26.18 -34.91 5.48
C ASN A 225 -24.92 -34.62 4.65
N LEU A 226 -24.44 -33.34 4.65
CA LEU A 226 -23.30 -32.88 3.88
C LEU A 226 -22.02 -33.60 4.29
N ARG A 227 -21.91 -34.03 5.54
CA ARG A 227 -20.78 -34.79 6.05
C ARG A 227 -20.51 -36.08 5.28
N ASP A 228 -21.58 -36.74 4.84
CA ASP A 228 -21.47 -38.01 4.12
C ASP A 228 -21.41 -37.80 2.60
N VAL A 229 -21.97 -36.71 2.09
CA VAL A 229 -22.12 -36.43 0.66
C VAL A 229 -20.87 -35.77 0.09
N LEU A 230 -20.40 -34.68 0.71
CA LEU A 230 -19.29 -33.86 0.19
C LEU A 230 -17.97 -34.62 0.02
N PRO A 231 -17.57 -35.54 0.95
CA PRO A 231 -16.33 -36.32 0.77
C PRO A 231 -16.36 -37.30 -0.41
N LEU A 232 -17.54 -37.70 -0.85
CA LEU A 232 -17.71 -38.68 -1.93
C LEU A 232 -17.87 -38.03 -3.31
N MET A 233 -17.95 -36.71 -3.39
CA MET A 233 -18.11 -35.99 -4.66
C MET A 233 -16.92 -36.17 -5.59
N SER A 234 -17.24 -36.36 -6.87
CA SER A 234 -16.27 -36.42 -7.96
C SER A 234 -15.94 -35.02 -8.48
N ALA A 235 -14.90 -34.93 -9.33
CA ALA A 235 -14.55 -33.67 -9.98
C ALA A 235 -15.73 -33.10 -10.80
N GLY A 236 -16.01 -31.81 -10.58
CA GLY A 236 -17.16 -31.13 -11.19
C GLY A 236 -18.47 -31.29 -10.46
N GLU A 237 -18.57 -32.21 -9.50
CA GLU A 237 -19.75 -32.30 -8.62
C GLU A 237 -19.64 -31.31 -7.48
N LEU A 238 -20.73 -30.65 -7.12
CA LEU A 238 -20.79 -29.64 -6.09
C LEU A 238 -22.14 -29.59 -5.39
N VAL A 239 -22.17 -28.91 -4.27
CA VAL A 239 -23.40 -28.54 -3.58
C VAL A 239 -23.60 -27.04 -3.70
N LEU A 240 -24.78 -26.64 -4.12
CA LEU A 240 -25.20 -25.24 -4.16
C LEU A 240 -26.21 -24.98 -3.03
N LYS A 241 -25.97 -23.92 -2.27
CA LYS A 241 -26.90 -23.40 -1.28
C LYS A 241 -27.02 -21.89 -1.41
N ASN A 242 -28.25 -21.41 -1.38
CA ASN A 242 -28.54 -19.98 -1.26
C ASN A 242 -29.82 -19.76 -0.45
N ARG A 243 -30.14 -18.51 -0.14
CA ARG A 243 -31.32 -18.14 0.66
C ARG A 243 -32.65 -18.52 0.04
N PHE A 244 -32.75 -18.82 -1.26
CA PHE A 244 -33.96 -19.21 -1.96
C PHE A 244 -34.16 -20.73 -1.97
N LEU A 245 -33.11 -21.50 -1.69
CA LEU A 245 -33.16 -22.95 -1.65
C LEU A 245 -33.44 -23.43 -0.21
N ARG A 246 -34.48 -24.22 0.00
CA ARG A 246 -34.78 -24.81 1.31
C ARG A 246 -33.69 -25.74 1.79
N SER A 247 -33.15 -26.56 0.90
CA SER A 247 -32.06 -27.50 1.17
C SER A 247 -30.87 -27.25 0.24
N ALA A 248 -29.72 -27.73 0.62
CA ALA A 248 -28.55 -27.75 -0.24
C ALA A 248 -28.79 -28.66 -1.45
N LEU A 249 -28.51 -28.18 -2.66
CA LEU A 249 -28.77 -28.84 -3.93
C LEU A 249 -27.50 -29.45 -4.50
N PRO A 250 -27.33 -30.78 -4.52
CA PRO A 250 -26.28 -31.43 -5.28
C PRO A 250 -26.47 -31.15 -6.78
N THR A 251 -25.40 -30.75 -7.43
CA THR A 251 -25.40 -30.44 -8.86
C THR A 251 -24.05 -30.75 -9.48
N ARG A 252 -23.92 -30.54 -10.78
CA ARG A 252 -22.67 -30.78 -11.52
C ARG A 252 -22.42 -29.64 -12.47
N MET A 253 -21.16 -29.21 -12.53
CA MET A 253 -20.67 -28.27 -13.54
C MET A 253 -20.04 -29.05 -14.70
N ASP A 254 -20.27 -28.57 -15.91
CA ASP A 254 -19.60 -29.07 -17.09
C ASP A 254 -18.17 -28.52 -17.14
N TYR A 255 -17.27 -29.30 -17.72
CA TYR A 255 -15.92 -28.82 -18.01
C TYR A 255 -15.97 -27.75 -19.10
N LEU A 256 -15.12 -26.72 -18.92
CA LEU A 256 -14.88 -25.77 -20.00
C LEU A 256 -14.31 -26.51 -21.22
N PRO A 257 -14.83 -26.25 -22.43
CA PRO A 257 -14.27 -26.77 -23.68
C PRO A 257 -12.78 -26.46 -23.80
N GLU A 258 -12.03 -27.34 -24.42
CA GLU A 258 -10.56 -27.22 -24.48
C GLU A 258 -10.09 -25.92 -25.18
N ASN A 259 -10.85 -25.41 -26.12
CA ASN A 259 -10.64 -24.15 -26.82
C ASN A 259 -10.90 -22.91 -25.97
N GLU A 260 -11.64 -23.04 -24.86
CA GLU A 260 -11.93 -21.97 -23.89
C GLU A 260 -10.99 -21.98 -22.68
N ARG A 261 -10.17 -23.04 -22.54
CA ARG A 261 -9.16 -23.10 -21.49
C ARG A 261 -8.05 -22.10 -21.78
N MET A 262 -7.61 -21.41 -20.76
CA MET A 262 -6.49 -20.47 -20.87
C MET A 262 -5.25 -21.17 -21.42
N LYS A 263 -4.69 -20.62 -22.49
CA LYS A 263 -3.38 -21.03 -22.97
C LYS A 263 -2.31 -20.51 -22.03
N HIS A 264 -1.29 -21.32 -21.78
CA HIS A 264 -0.14 -20.87 -20.98
C HIS A 264 0.51 -19.64 -21.65
N VAL A 265 0.59 -18.56 -20.91
CA VAL A 265 1.28 -17.33 -21.35
C VAL A 265 2.74 -17.46 -20.95
N SER A 266 3.67 -17.34 -21.88
CA SER A 266 5.10 -17.43 -21.57
C SER A 266 5.60 -16.21 -20.81
N ASP A 267 6.61 -16.41 -19.94
CA ASP A 267 7.26 -15.33 -19.20
C ASP A 267 7.82 -14.25 -20.13
N GLU A 268 8.33 -14.64 -21.30
CA GLU A 268 8.80 -13.69 -22.32
C GLU A 268 7.69 -12.76 -22.81
N HIS A 269 6.47 -13.29 -22.99
CA HIS A 269 5.33 -12.49 -23.40
C HIS A 269 4.91 -11.51 -22.30
N ILE A 270 4.90 -11.96 -21.05
CA ILE A 270 4.60 -11.13 -19.88
C ILE A 270 5.62 -10.00 -19.77
N VAL A 271 6.92 -10.30 -19.79
CA VAL A 271 8.00 -9.32 -19.71
C VAL A 271 7.91 -8.30 -20.82
N LYS A 272 7.66 -8.74 -22.07
CA LYS A 272 7.53 -7.85 -23.22
C LYS A 272 6.32 -6.92 -23.11
N THR A 273 5.19 -7.41 -22.63
CA THR A 273 3.97 -6.62 -22.46
C THR A 273 4.14 -5.64 -21.33
N HIS A 274 4.71 -6.07 -20.20
CA HIS A 274 5.00 -5.22 -19.04
C HIS A 274 6.01 -4.12 -19.37
N SER A 275 7.08 -4.44 -20.12
CA SER A 275 8.06 -3.45 -20.55
C SER A 275 7.44 -2.36 -21.42
N LYS A 276 6.51 -2.71 -22.30
CA LYS A 276 5.75 -1.74 -23.10
C LYS A 276 4.89 -0.83 -22.22
N TYR A 277 4.20 -1.41 -21.25
CA TYR A 277 3.38 -0.67 -20.27
C TYR A 277 4.24 0.30 -19.47
N LEU A 278 5.35 -0.17 -18.89
CA LEU A 278 6.29 0.68 -18.12
C LEU A 278 6.85 1.82 -18.97
N THR A 279 7.16 1.57 -20.25
CA THR A 279 7.67 2.62 -21.14
C THR A 279 6.59 3.66 -21.44
N ALA A 280 5.34 3.25 -21.66
CA ALA A 280 4.23 4.15 -21.89
C ALA A 280 3.87 5.01 -20.67
N HIS A 281 4.02 4.47 -19.46
CA HIS A 281 3.64 5.08 -18.19
C HIS A 281 4.85 5.52 -17.34
N ALA A 282 6.05 5.57 -17.92
CA ALA A 282 7.28 5.93 -17.19
C ALA A 282 7.21 7.32 -16.52
N LYS A 283 6.35 8.21 -17.01
CA LYS A 283 6.12 9.54 -16.44
C LYS A 283 5.29 9.51 -15.16
N ASP A 284 4.53 8.45 -14.93
CA ASP A 284 3.57 8.34 -13.81
C ASP A 284 4.21 7.75 -12.55
N TYR A 285 5.47 7.31 -12.64
CA TYR A 285 6.17 6.62 -11.56
C TYR A 285 7.26 7.47 -10.91
N CYS A 286 6.93 8.64 -10.38
CA CYS A 286 7.82 9.32 -9.43
C CYS A 286 7.45 8.92 -7.99
N PRO A 287 8.33 8.22 -7.26
CA PRO A 287 7.97 7.67 -5.95
C PRO A 287 7.99 8.70 -4.80
N PHE A 288 8.36 9.95 -5.05
CA PHE A 288 8.54 10.94 -4.00
C PHE A 288 7.77 12.24 -4.27
N ALA A 289 6.99 12.68 -3.28
CA ALA A 289 6.22 13.91 -3.32
C ALA A 289 7.08 15.17 -3.61
N PHE A 290 8.32 15.20 -3.10
CA PHE A 290 9.25 16.31 -3.39
C PHE A 290 9.72 16.32 -4.85
N CYS A 291 9.81 15.16 -5.51
CA CYS A 291 10.13 15.09 -6.93
C CYS A 291 8.99 15.67 -7.79
N GLU A 292 7.76 15.42 -7.40
CA GLU A 292 6.59 16.02 -8.04
C GLU A 292 6.59 17.54 -7.88
N LYS A 293 6.81 18.06 -6.67
CA LYS A 293 6.99 19.50 -6.40
C LYS A 293 8.10 20.12 -7.25
N ALA A 294 9.17 19.37 -7.50
CA ALA A 294 10.29 19.80 -8.33
C ALA A 294 10.01 19.69 -9.84
N GLY A 295 8.87 19.14 -10.24
CA GLY A 295 8.56 18.85 -11.64
C GLY A 295 9.49 17.79 -12.26
N CYS A 296 10.06 16.90 -11.44
CA CYS A 296 10.93 15.82 -11.88
C CYS A 296 10.10 14.66 -12.39
N ASN A 297 10.32 14.24 -13.64
CA ASN A 297 9.59 13.16 -14.29
C ASN A 297 10.49 12.02 -14.80
N HIS A 298 11.73 11.94 -14.33
CA HIS A 298 12.71 10.95 -14.76
C HIS A 298 13.48 10.39 -13.57
N CYS A 299 13.01 9.28 -13.01
CA CYS A 299 13.69 8.61 -11.91
C CYS A 299 14.00 7.16 -12.27
N SER A 300 15.26 6.74 -12.17
CA SER A 300 15.63 5.33 -12.10
C SER A 300 16.02 4.98 -10.66
N ALA A 301 15.84 3.72 -10.27
CA ALA A 301 16.22 3.25 -8.94
C ALA A 301 17.69 3.58 -8.60
N ALA A 302 18.61 3.36 -9.55
CA ALA A 302 20.04 3.62 -9.38
C ALA A 302 20.34 5.11 -9.14
N VAL A 303 19.72 6.02 -9.91
CA VAL A 303 19.90 7.48 -9.72
C VAL A 303 19.34 7.92 -8.37
N ARG A 304 18.24 7.34 -7.94
CA ARG A 304 17.59 7.66 -6.68
C ARG A 304 18.41 7.20 -5.48
N GLU A 305 18.94 5.98 -5.51
CA GLU A 305 19.81 5.46 -4.45
C GLU A 305 21.09 6.28 -4.31
N GLU A 306 21.75 6.59 -5.42
CA GLU A 306 22.93 7.44 -5.45
C GLU A 306 22.63 8.85 -4.89
N ALA A 307 21.51 9.45 -5.31
CA ALA A 307 21.11 10.77 -4.84
C ALA A 307 20.77 10.78 -3.34
N ASN A 308 20.12 9.73 -2.86
CA ASN A 308 19.81 9.59 -1.44
C ASN A 308 21.09 9.45 -0.60
N MET A 309 22.03 8.64 -1.04
CA MET A 309 23.32 8.47 -0.37
C MET A 309 24.09 9.81 -0.27
N PHE A 310 24.15 10.59 -1.34
CA PHE A 310 24.78 11.92 -1.31
C PHE A 310 24.02 12.90 -0.41
N ALA A 311 22.69 12.89 -0.43
CA ALA A 311 21.89 13.74 0.45
C ALA A 311 22.10 13.40 1.93
N GLU A 312 22.18 12.12 2.29
CA GLU A 312 22.51 11.66 3.64
C GLU A 312 23.89 12.15 4.07
N GLN A 313 24.88 12.02 3.19
CA GLN A 313 26.24 12.46 3.45
C GLN A 313 26.32 13.99 3.66
N ILE A 314 25.70 14.79 2.79
CA ILE A 314 25.65 16.24 2.93
C ILE A 314 24.94 16.66 4.21
N PHE A 315 23.82 15.99 4.56
CA PHE A 315 23.08 16.28 5.78
C PHE A 315 23.95 16.08 7.02
N ALA A 316 24.70 14.97 7.07
CA ALA A 316 25.59 14.66 8.18
C ALA A 316 26.82 15.58 8.23
N GLU A 317 27.53 15.74 7.11
CA GLU A 317 28.75 16.56 7.02
C GLU A 317 28.50 18.04 7.34
N ARG A 318 27.32 18.56 6.95
CA ARG A 318 26.95 19.97 7.18
C ARG A 318 26.18 20.19 8.46
N GLN A 319 25.96 19.12 9.26
CA GLN A 319 25.24 19.16 10.54
C GLN A 319 23.87 19.85 10.42
N LEU A 320 23.13 19.55 9.34
CA LEU A 320 21.85 20.19 9.01
C LEU A 320 20.69 19.78 9.95
N LYS A 321 20.97 19.04 10.99
CA LYS A 321 19.99 18.70 12.04
C LYS A 321 19.68 19.98 12.82
N LEU A 322 18.39 20.31 12.93
CA LEU A 322 17.88 21.55 13.55
C LEU A 322 18.15 22.85 12.77
N SER A 323 18.58 22.76 11.52
CA SER A 323 18.80 23.95 10.66
C SER A 323 17.47 24.63 10.31
N THR A 324 17.54 25.95 10.09
CA THR A 324 16.41 26.74 9.58
C THR A 324 16.18 26.53 8.07
N PRO A 325 15.01 26.89 7.53
CA PRO A 325 14.77 26.83 6.09
C PRO A 325 15.80 27.62 5.26
N GLU A 326 16.25 28.77 5.77
CA GLU A 326 17.23 29.65 5.12
C GLU A 326 18.62 29.00 5.05
N GLU A 327 19.04 28.35 6.13
CA GLU A 327 20.33 27.61 6.18
C GLU A 327 20.29 26.43 5.21
N VAL A 328 19.19 25.67 5.17
CA VAL A 328 19.00 24.57 4.21
C VAL A 328 19.05 25.09 2.77
N ALA A 329 18.37 26.22 2.48
CA ALA A 329 18.39 26.86 1.16
C ALA A 329 19.80 27.25 0.72
N ALA A 330 20.61 27.85 1.62
CA ALA A 330 21.97 28.23 1.34
C ALA A 330 22.87 27.02 1.01
N HIS A 331 22.64 25.87 1.61
CA HIS A 331 23.36 24.65 1.28
C HIS A 331 22.91 24.04 -0.05
N ILE A 332 21.61 24.06 -0.37
CA ILE A 332 21.09 23.54 -1.63
C ILE A 332 21.66 24.28 -2.83
N ILE A 333 21.75 25.62 -2.78
CA ILE A 333 22.30 26.44 -3.86
C ILE A 333 23.77 26.08 -4.15
N ARG A 334 24.50 25.61 -3.15
CA ARG A 334 25.92 25.22 -3.27
C ARG A 334 26.16 23.75 -3.66
N ILE A 335 25.14 22.95 -3.83
CA ILE A 335 25.26 21.50 -4.18
C ILE A 335 26.12 21.32 -5.45
N PRO A 336 25.88 22.03 -6.57
CA PRO A 336 26.68 21.83 -7.77
C PRO A 336 28.19 22.02 -7.55
N SER A 337 28.59 23.07 -6.81
CA SER A 337 29.99 23.35 -6.50
C SER A 337 30.58 22.27 -5.57
N ALA A 338 29.80 21.76 -4.62
CA ALA A 338 30.27 20.74 -3.69
C ALA A 338 30.43 19.36 -4.33
N LEU A 339 29.71 19.09 -5.41
CA LEU A 339 29.66 17.78 -6.07
C LEU A 339 30.47 17.71 -7.38
N SER A 340 30.92 18.84 -7.93
CA SER A 340 31.69 18.90 -9.18
C SER A 340 32.92 17.98 -9.19
N PHE A 341 33.51 17.73 -8.03
CA PHE A 341 34.69 16.87 -7.86
C PHE A 341 34.31 15.40 -7.53
N ARG A 342 33.04 15.11 -7.18
CA ARG A 342 32.61 13.80 -6.68
C ARG A 342 31.77 13.03 -7.70
N ILE A 343 31.19 13.73 -8.67
CA ILE A 343 30.30 13.11 -9.69
C ILE A 343 31.00 13.20 -11.04
N ASN A 344 31.50 12.06 -11.50
CA ASN A 344 32.09 11.98 -12.84
C ASN A 344 30.95 11.83 -13.87
N THR A 345 30.60 12.91 -14.56
CA THR A 345 29.63 12.90 -15.66
C THR A 345 30.17 13.71 -16.84
N GLU A 346 30.25 13.07 -17.99
CA GLU A 346 30.65 13.69 -19.27
C GLU A 346 29.62 14.68 -19.83
N ASN A 347 28.41 14.73 -19.26
CA ASN A 347 27.29 15.52 -19.77
C ASN A 347 26.74 16.49 -18.70
N ALA A 348 26.86 17.80 -18.98
CA ALA A 348 26.37 18.87 -18.11
C ALA A 348 24.86 18.80 -17.81
N ALA A 349 24.05 18.26 -18.72
CA ALA A 349 22.62 18.08 -18.49
C ALA A 349 22.36 16.96 -17.45
N MET A 350 23.11 15.87 -17.53
CA MET A 350 23.03 14.77 -16.56
C MET A 350 23.52 15.21 -15.18
N PHE A 351 24.60 16.00 -15.12
CA PHE A 351 25.10 16.57 -13.87
C PHE A 351 24.04 17.44 -13.17
N ARG A 352 23.38 18.35 -13.91
CA ARG A 352 22.30 19.17 -13.37
C ARG A 352 21.12 18.33 -12.85
N LYS A 353 20.75 17.28 -13.59
CA LYS A 353 19.70 16.36 -13.13
C LYS A 353 20.07 15.65 -11.84
N LYS A 354 21.30 15.17 -11.71
CA LYS A 354 21.80 14.56 -10.46
C LYS A 354 21.81 15.56 -9.30
N CYS A 355 22.29 16.78 -9.51
CA CYS A 355 22.27 17.84 -8.49
C CYS A 355 20.84 18.17 -8.04
N SER A 356 19.89 18.27 -8.98
CA SER A 356 18.48 18.48 -8.64
C SER A 356 17.88 17.31 -7.84
N CYS A 357 18.22 16.08 -8.20
CA CYS A 357 17.78 14.90 -7.48
C CYS A 357 18.32 14.90 -6.04
N ILE A 358 19.61 15.16 -5.86
CA ILE A 358 20.25 15.25 -4.54
C ILE A 358 19.65 16.39 -3.71
N ALA A 359 19.38 17.55 -4.31
CA ALA A 359 18.72 18.66 -3.66
C ALA A 359 17.33 18.31 -3.14
N VAL A 360 16.53 17.60 -3.95
CA VAL A 360 15.19 17.12 -3.57
C VAL A 360 15.27 16.13 -2.40
N HIS A 361 16.21 15.18 -2.44
CA HIS A 361 16.41 14.26 -1.32
C HIS A 361 16.87 14.95 -0.05
N LEU A 362 17.72 15.97 -0.16
CA LEU A 362 18.18 16.77 0.98
C LEU A 362 17.03 17.59 1.57
N LEU A 363 16.22 18.25 0.75
CA LEU A 363 15.00 18.96 1.20
C LEU A 363 14.05 18.02 1.93
N ARG A 364 13.80 16.84 1.36
CA ARG A 364 12.97 15.80 1.98
C ARG A 364 13.53 15.43 3.35
N LYS A 365 14.82 15.14 3.45
CA LYS A 365 15.44 14.79 4.73
C LYS A 365 15.35 15.92 5.74
N CYS A 366 15.67 17.14 5.37
CA CYS A 366 15.55 18.30 6.26
C CYS A 366 14.11 18.54 6.70
N SER A 367 13.14 18.35 5.81
CA SER A 367 11.71 18.43 6.15
C SER A 367 11.34 17.44 7.25
N MET A 368 11.73 16.18 7.08
CA MET A 368 11.36 15.11 8.02
C MET A 368 12.13 15.17 9.34
N GLU A 369 13.43 15.49 9.31
CA GLU A 369 14.27 15.52 10.51
C GLU A 369 14.08 16.81 11.33
N ASN A 370 13.91 17.96 10.66
CA ASN A 370 13.82 19.27 11.31
C ASN A 370 12.37 19.76 11.48
N GLY A 371 11.39 19.08 10.88
CA GLY A 371 9.99 19.51 10.89
C GLY A 371 9.73 20.77 10.06
N ILE A 372 10.50 20.97 8.98
CA ILE A 372 10.36 22.13 8.08
C ILE A 372 9.45 21.76 6.92
N SER A 373 8.45 22.59 6.63
CA SER A 373 7.61 22.42 5.43
C SER A 373 8.15 23.28 4.28
N PHE A 374 8.35 22.65 3.12
CA PHE A 374 8.73 23.33 1.89
C PHE A 374 7.58 23.27 0.87
N GLY A 375 6.96 24.40 0.59
CA GLY A 375 5.92 24.50 -0.45
C GLY A 375 6.48 24.28 -1.86
N GLU A 376 5.64 23.93 -2.81
CA GLU A 376 6.02 23.67 -4.20
C GLU A 376 6.79 24.84 -4.85
N GLN A 377 6.29 26.08 -4.67
CA GLN A 377 6.93 27.29 -5.21
C GLN A 377 8.34 27.50 -4.62
N THR A 378 8.51 27.20 -3.32
CA THR A 378 9.81 27.31 -2.65
C THR A 378 10.79 26.27 -3.22
N VAL A 379 10.35 25.03 -3.39
CA VAL A 379 11.19 23.97 -3.98
C VAL A 379 11.59 24.32 -5.42
N LYS A 380 10.64 24.73 -6.26
CA LYS A 380 10.93 25.15 -7.64
C LYS A 380 11.90 26.32 -7.70
N LYS A 381 11.72 27.33 -6.84
CA LYS A 381 12.64 28.48 -6.76
C LYS A 381 14.04 28.05 -6.36
N LEU A 382 14.20 27.25 -5.29
CA LEU A 382 15.50 26.78 -4.84
C LEU A 382 16.25 25.97 -5.91
N LEU A 383 15.56 25.11 -6.64
CA LEU A 383 16.16 24.34 -7.74
C LEU A 383 16.56 25.24 -8.92
N THR A 384 15.78 26.29 -9.20
CA THR A 384 16.12 27.27 -10.23
C THR A 384 17.36 28.07 -9.84
N ASP A 385 17.41 28.57 -8.60
CA ASP A 385 18.53 29.32 -8.07
C ASP A 385 19.81 28.46 -8.04
N MET A 386 19.73 27.22 -7.62
CA MET A 386 20.82 26.24 -7.66
C MET A 386 21.37 26.03 -9.08
N ASN A 387 20.48 25.89 -10.07
CA ASN A 387 20.87 25.67 -11.46
C ASN A 387 21.49 26.92 -12.11
N ASN A 388 21.11 28.11 -11.66
CA ASN A 388 21.70 29.37 -12.14
C ASN A 388 23.09 29.61 -11.53
N HIS A 389 23.28 29.35 -10.26
CA HIS A 389 24.61 29.46 -9.61
C HIS A 389 25.66 28.50 -10.22
N GLY A 390 25.20 27.30 -10.67
CA GLY A 390 26.08 26.36 -11.37
C GLY A 390 26.54 26.82 -12.77
N LYS A 391 25.93 27.88 -13.34
CA LYS A 391 26.35 28.46 -14.62
C LYS A 391 27.45 29.54 -14.45
N GLU A 392 27.46 30.26 -13.34
CA GLU A 392 28.43 31.31 -13.08
C GLU A 392 29.82 30.76 -12.72
N GLY A 393 29.91 29.52 -12.21
CA GLY A 393 31.15 28.84 -11.88
C GLY A 393 31.94 28.28 -13.08
N ASN A 394 31.34 28.11 -14.26
CA ASN A 394 31.96 27.56 -15.47
C ASN A 394 32.31 28.61 -16.52
N GLY A 395 32.24 29.88 -16.18
CA GLY A 395 32.51 31.00 -17.09
C GLY A 395 33.89 31.67 -16.94
N ASN A 396 34.76 31.17 -16.08
CA ASN A 396 36.11 31.67 -15.86
C ASN A 396 37.14 30.51 -15.83
N GLU A 397 37.34 29.85 -16.96
CA GLU A 397 38.61 29.22 -17.35
C GLU A 397 38.78 29.31 -18.85
#